data_d42151f6980e182618ab0462d951eff3
#
_entry.id   d42151f6980e182618ab0462d951eff3
#
_cell.length_a   1.000
_cell.length_b   1.000
_cell.length_c   1.000
_cell.angle_alpha   90.00
_cell.angle_beta   90.00
_cell.angle_gamma   90.00
#
_symmetry.space_group_name_H-M   'P 1'
#
loop_
_entity.id
_entity.type
_entity.pdbx_description
1 polymer ?
#
loop_
_entity_poly.entity_id
_entity_poly.type
_entity_poly.pdbx_seq_one_letter_code
_entity_poly.pdbx_strand_id
1 'polypeptide(L)'
;MANMANVLGLIFANMHEQSVADLTKQRTLASVPFGGRYRMIDFPLSNMVNSDIDNVGIITKDNYLSLMDHLGSGDEWDLSRKTGGMHLLPPYGNSSALYRGRLEAMAQVKPFIESSNAEYVLLSDADVVANIDYRPIIDFHEKNGADITVVYGRGTFTTEQTMTKTVLAVNSDNVIYDVLIRPEISGEHNVSLNLSLIHI
;
A
#
# COMPACT_ATOMS: atom_id res chain seq x y z
N MET A 1 -10.97 18.19 -10.07
CA MET A 1 -10.95 17.32 -8.88
C MET A 1 -11.18 15.91 -9.35
N ALA A 2 -10.25 15.03 -9.02
CA ALA A 2 -10.38 13.61 -9.35
C ALA A 2 -11.68 13.02 -8.77
N ASN A 3 -12.29 12.11 -9.52
CA ASN A 3 -13.45 11.37 -9.01
C ASN A 3 -12.95 10.20 -8.16
N MET A 4 -12.94 10.38 -6.84
CA MET A 4 -12.45 9.36 -5.90
C MET A 4 -13.26 8.05 -5.95
N ALA A 5 -14.50 8.07 -6.45
CA ALA A 5 -15.29 6.84 -6.65
C ALA A 5 -14.70 5.88 -7.69
N ASN A 6 -13.78 6.37 -8.55
CA ASN A 6 -13.09 5.57 -9.55
C ASN A 6 -11.75 4.99 -9.02
N VAL A 7 -11.48 5.10 -7.72
CA VAL A 7 -10.22 4.64 -7.12
C VAL A 7 -10.47 3.44 -6.22
N LEU A 8 -9.77 2.35 -6.47
CA LEU A 8 -9.69 1.19 -5.60
C LEU A 8 -8.45 1.30 -4.72
N GLY A 9 -8.60 1.23 -3.40
CA GLY A 9 -7.48 1.10 -2.48
C GLY A 9 -7.04 -0.36 -2.34
N LEU A 10 -5.73 -0.63 -2.44
CA LEU A 10 -5.16 -1.95 -2.11
C LEU A 10 -4.06 -1.80 -1.06
N ILE A 11 -4.23 -2.45 0.09
CA ILE A 11 -3.26 -2.44 1.18
C ILE A 11 -2.60 -3.82 1.29
N PHE A 12 -1.27 -3.86 1.27
CA PHE A 12 -0.51 -5.10 1.44
C PHE A 12 -0.17 -5.31 2.92
N ALA A 13 -0.76 -6.32 3.55
CA ALA A 13 -0.67 -6.55 4.99
C ALA A 13 0.63 -7.22 5.45
N ASN A 14 1.32 -7.93 4.55
CA ASN A 14 2.45 -8.81 4.86
C ASN A 14 3.77 -8.41 4.16
N MET A 15 3.90 -7.17 3.68
CA MET A 15 5.17 -6.72 3.11
C MET A 15 6.15 -6.34 4.22
N HIS A 16 7.45 -6.51 3.95
CA HIS A 16 8.55 -6.12 4.86
C HIS A 16 8.59 -6.80 6.24
N GLU A 17 7.87 -7.89 6.46
CA GLU A 17 7.82 -8.62 7.75
C GLU A 17 9.19 -9.06 8.27
N GLN A 18 10.12 -9.36 7.37
CA GLN A 18 11.47 -9.81 7.74
C GLN A 18 12.26 -8.74 8.51
N SER A 19 11.98 -7.46 8.31
CA SER A 19 12.64 -6.37 9.03
C SER A 19 12.24 -6.28 10.50
N VAL A 20 11.10 -6.87 10.87
CA VAL A 20 10.53 -6.91 12.22
C VAL A 20 10.06 -8.32 12.62
N ALA A 21 10.83 -9.33 12.24
CA ALA A 21 10.47 -10.75 12.36
C ALA A 21 10.00 -11.17 13.76
N ASP A 22 10.56 -10.58 14.83
CA ASP A 22 10.14 -10.89 16.20
C ASP A 22 8.71 -10.43 16.51
N LEU A 23 8.22 -9.39 15.87
CA LEU A 23 6.87 -8.87 16.06
C LEU A 23 5.85 -9.57 15.14
N THR A 24 6.31 -10.20 14.06
CA THR A 24 5.45 -10.81 13.04
C THR A 24 5.40 -12.32 13.05
N LYS A 25 6.02 -12.98 14.05
CA LYS A 25 6.00 -14.46 14.19
C LYS A 25 4.59 -15.07 14.20
N GLN A 26 3.61 -14.37 14.76
CA GLN A 26 2.24 -14.88 14.95
C GLN A 26 1.17 -13.93 14.40
N ARG A 27 1.56 -12.88 13.70
CA ARG A 27 0.66 -11.87 13.16
C ARG A 27 1.26 -11.18 11.96
N THR A 28 0.41 -10.59 11.13
CA THR A 28 0.83 -9.74 10.01
C THR A 28 1.49 -8.46 10.52
N LEU A 29 2.36 -7.86 9.73
CA LEU A 29 2.88 -6.50 10.01
C LEU A 29 1.73 -5.49 10.19
N ALA A 30 0.69 -5.59 9.37
CA ALA A 30 -0.51 -4.77 9.46
C ALA A 30 -1.18 -4.78 10.84
N SER A 31 -1.12 -5.90 11.55
CA SER A 31 -1.74 -6.06 12.88
C SER A 31 -0.82 -5.78 14.06
N VAL A 32 0.43 -5.35 13.81
CA VAL A 32 1.36 -4.96 14.88
C VAL A 32 0.83 -3.72 15.60
N PRO A 33 0.74 -3.74 16.95
CA PRO A 33 0.32 -2.56 17.72
C PRO A 33 1.28 -1.38 17.56
N PHE A 34 0.72 -0.19 17.42
CA PHE A 34 1.45 1.06 17.31
C PHE A 34 0.83 2.16 18.18
N GLY A 35 1.66 2.92 18.89
CA GLY A 35 1.18 4.02 19.74
C GLY A 35 0.23 3.61 20.88
N GLY A 36 0.28 2.34 21.31
CA GLY A 36 -0.48 1.78 22.42
C GLY A 36 -1.96 1.47 22.13
N ARG A 37 -2.61 2.15 21.17
CA ARG A 37 -4.03 1.98 20.86
C ARG A 37 -4.27 1.46 19.43
N TYR A 38 -3.46 1.90 18.49
CA TYR A 38 -3.63 1.62 17.06
C TYR A 38 -2.89 0.35 16.65
N ARG A 39 -3.17 -0.10 15.43
CA ARG A 39 -2.34 -1.05 14.67
C ARG A 39 -1.82 -0.38 13.40
N MET A 40 -0.79 -0.94 12.82
CA MET A 40 -0.16 -0.36 11.62
C MET A 40 -1.16 -0.10 10.49
N ILE A 41 -2.12 -1.00 10.29
CA ILE A 41 -3.16 -0.90 9.24
C ILE A 41 -4.07 0.33 9.40
N ASP A 42 -4.26 0.82 10.63
CA ASP A 42 -5.20 1.89 10.90
C ASP A 42 -4.82 3.20 10.18
N PHE A 43 -3.51 3.42 9.96
CA PHE A 43 -3.01 4.62 9.30
C PHE A 43 -3.35 4.67 7.81
N PRO A 44 -2.92 3.69 6.96
CA PRO A 44 -3.26 3.72 5.54
C PRO A 44 -4.77 3.59 5.31
N LEU A 45 -5.48 2.80 6.12
CA LEU A 45 -6.93 2.65 6.00
C LEU A 45 -7.66 3.96 6.29
N SER A 46 -7.28 4.66 7.39
CA SER A 46 -7.85 5.98 7.71
C SER A 46 -7.51 7.03 6.67
N ASN A 47 -6.29 7.02 6.10
CA ASN A 47 -5.93 7.93 5.01
C ASN A 47 -6.78 7.69 3.76
N MET A 48 -7.07 6.43 3.41
CA MET A 48 -7.95 6.09 2.28
C MET A 48 -9.35 6.65 2.49
N VAL A 49 -9.96 6.37 3.64
CA VAL A 49 -11.31 6.85 3.96
C VAL A 49 -11.37 8.38 4.04
N ASN A 50 -10.39 9.03 4.66
CA ASN A 50 -10.30 10.49 4.74
C ASN A 50 -10.07 11.15 3.36
N SER A 51 -9.63 10.37 2.39
CA SER A 51 -9.47 10.80 0.99
C SER A 51 -10.64 10.37 0.11
N ASP A 52 -11.77 9.97 0.69
CA ASP A 52 -12.99 9.52 0.00
C ASP A 52 -12.81 8.23 -0.84
N ILE A 53 -11.83 7.39 -0.50
CA ILE A 53 -11.66 6.06 -1.09
C ILE A 53 -12.41 5.08 -0.20
N ASP A 54 -13.55 4.61 -0.66
CA ASP A 54 -14.49 3.78 0.09
C ASP A 54 -14.59 2.31 -0.41
N ASN A 55 -13.76 1.94 -1.38
CA ASN A 55 -13.59 0.56 -1.83
C ASN A 55 -12.14 0.14 -1.59
N VAL A 56 -11.91 -0.71 -0.58
CA VAL A 56 -10.57 -1.06 -0.11
C VAL A 56 -10.39 -2.56 0.01
N GLY A 57 -9.41 -3.10 -0.72
CA GLY A 57 -8.95 -4.48 -0.59
C GLY A 57 -7.71 -4.56 0.31
N ILE A 58 -7.71 -5.49 1.26
CA ILE A 58 -6.57 -5.76 2.13
C ILE A 58 -6.02 -7.13 1.77
N ILE A 59 -4.88 -7.14 1.09
CA ILE A 59 -4.23 -8.36 0.62
C ILE A 59 -3.41 -8.95 1.76
N THR A 60 -3.71 -10.19 2.14
CA THR A 60 -3.03 -10.91 3.19
C THR A 60 -2.30 -12.13 2.65
N LYS A 61 -1.34 -12.65 3.42
CA LYS A 61 -0.56 -13.82 3.08
C LYS A 61 -0.76 -14.95 4.09
N ASP A 62 -0.28 -14.77 5.28
CA ASP A 62 -0.35 -15.70 6.41
C ASP A 62 -0.54 -14.92 7.71
N ASN A 63 -0.76 -15.65 8.82
CA ASN A 63 -0.88 -15.08 10.18
C ASN A 63 -1.90 -13.93 10.31
N TYR A 64 -2.95 -13.88 9.47
CA TYR A 64 -3.87 -12.75 9.40
C TYR A 64 -5.06 -12.81 10.38
N LEU A 65 -5.17 -13.82 11.24
CA LEU A 65 -6.27 -13.94 12.20
C LEU A 65 -6.41 -12.69 13.08
N SER A 66 -5.30 -12.24 13.68
CA SER A 66 -5.29 -11.03 14.51
C SER A 66 -5.64 -9.76 13.75
N LEU A 67 -5.35 -9.71 12.44
CA LEU A 67 -5.78 -8.61 11.58
C LEU A 67 -7.27 -8.67 11.34
N MET A 68 -7.80 -9.82 11.01
CA MET A 68 -9.23 -10.05 10.79
C MET A 68 -10.07 -9.69 12.02
N ASP A 69 -9.62 -10.10 13.21
CA ASP A 69 -10.28 -9.76 14.48
C ASP A 69 -10.29 -8.25 14.74
N HIS A 70 -9.22 -7.54 14.37
CA HIS A 70 -9.14 -6.09 14.55
C HIS A 70 -10.02 -5.31 13.57
N LEU A 71 -10.01 -5.73 12.32
CA LEU A 71 -10.77 -5.05 11.26
C LEU A 71 -12.28 -5.28 11.38
N GLY A 72 -12.70 -6.43 11.91
CA GLY A 72 -14.11 -6.80 12.00
C GLY A 72 -14.82 -6.67 10.64
N SER A 73 -15.92 -5.97 10.64
CA SER A 73 -16.69 -5.63 9.43
C SER A 73 -16.25 -4.33 8.75
N GLY A 74 -15.31 -3.58 9.33
CA GLY A 74 -14.92 -2.26 8.84
C GLY A 74 -15.82 -1.11 9.34
N ASP A 75 -16.68 -1.35 10.33
CA ASP A 75 -17.62 -0.35 10.84
C ASP A 75 -16.90 0.89 11.42
N GLU A 76 -15.74 0.72 12.03
CA GLU A 76 -14.97 1.82 12.61
C GLU A 76 -14.49 2.84 11.55
N TRP A 77 -14.42 2.42 10.27
CA TRP A 77 -14.05 3.26 9.13
C TRP A 77 -15.23 3.57 8.19
N ASP A 78 -16.46 3.23 8.57
CA ASP A 78 -17.64 3.33 7.69
C ASP A 78 -17.49 2.56 6.36
N LEU A 79 -16.75 1.43 6.40
CA LEU A 79 -16.49 0.55 5.27
C LEU A 79 -17.33 -0.75 5.29
N SER A 80 -18.31 -0.87 6.19
CA SER A 80 -19.28 -1.95 6.22
C SER A 80 -20.44 -1.65 5.24
N ARG A 81 -20.17 -1.74 3.95
CA ARG A 81 -21.09 -1.31 2.88
C ARG A 81 -21.45 -2.46 1.95
N LYS A 82 -22.64 -2.39 1.31
CA LYS A 82 -23.08 -3.38 0.30
C LYS A 82 -22.36 -3.22 -1.04
N THR A 83 -21.95 -2.01 -1.38
CA THR A 83 -21.21 -1.69 -2.61
C THR A 83 -19.96 -0.92 -2.20
N GLY A 84 -18.81 -1.35 -2.69
CA GLY A 84 -17.52 -0.89 -2.14
C GLY A 84 -17.29 -1.52 -0.76
N GLY A 85 -16.68 -0.75 0.15
CA GLY A 85 -16.40 -1.20 1.51
C GLY A 85 -15.05 -1.89 1.63
N MET A 86 -14.82 -2.54 2.77
CA MET A 86 -13.57 -3.24 3.07
C MET A 86 -13.66 -4.72 2.72
N HIS A 87 -12.67 -5.20 2.02
CA HIS A 87 -12.56 -6.61 1.62
C HIS A 87 -11.22 -7.19 2.08
N LEU A 88 -11.27 -8.21 2.93
CA LEU A 88 -10.08 -8.99 3.25
C LEU A 88 -9.85 -10.02 2.15
N LEU A 89 -8.67 -10.00 1.55
CA LEU A 89 -8.28 -10.81 0.39
C LEU A 89 -7.17 -11.80 0.78
N PRO A 90 -7.52 -12.93 1.42
CA PRO A 90 -6.55 -13.97 1.72
C PRO A 90 -6.12 -14.70 0.44
N PRO A 91 -4.96 -15.39 0.44
CA PRO A 91 -4.56 -16.24 -0.66
C PRO A 91 -5.66 -17.29 -0.94
N TYR A 92 -6.02 -17.46 -2.21
CA TYR A 92 -6.98 -18.46 -2.61
C TYR A 92 -6.46 -19.30 -3.77
N GLY A 93 -7.06 -20.50 -3.95
CA GLY A 93 -6.68 -21.45 -4.99
C GLY A 93 -5.59 -22.43 -4.53
N ASN A 94 -5.19 -23.30 -5.46
CA ASN A 94 -4.23 -24.38 -5.22
C ASN A 94 -2.77 -23.93 -5.33
N SER A 95 -2.47 -22.65 -5.31
CA SER A 95 -1.08 -22.20 -5.35
C SER A 95 -0.41 -22.51 -4.02
N SER A 96 0.39 -23.57 -3.99
CA SER A 96 1.27 -23.94 -2.87
C SER A 96 2.36 -22.89 -2.61
N ALA A 97 2.49 -21.90 -3.48
CA ALA A 97 3.44 -20.79 -3.34
C ALA A 97 2.71 -19.49 -3.01
N LEU A 98 2.95 -19.00 -1.80
CA LEU A 98 2.58 -17.65 -1.42
C LEU A 98 3.31 -16.64 -2.33
N TYR A 99 2.66 -15.54 -2.65
CA TYR A 99 3.25 -14.49 -3.49
C TYR A 99 4.56 -13.94 -2.88
N ARG A 100 5.52 -13.60 -3.75
CA ARG A 100 6.85 -13.07 -3.38
C ARG A 100 6.92 -11.55 -3.43
N GLY A 101 5.98 -10.92 -4.13
CA GLY A 101 5.97 -9.49 -4.33
C GLY A 101 4.58 -8.95 -4.67
N ARG A 102 4.46 -7.62 -4.76
CA ARG A 102 3.17 -6.93 -4.98
C ARG A 102 2.51 -7.35 -6.29
N LEU A 103 3.26 -7.48 -7.37
CA LEU A 103 2.71 -7.86 -8.68
C LEU A 103 2.08 -9.25 -8.65
N GLU A 104 2.75 -10.22 -8.02
CA GLU A 104 2.18 -11.57 -7.85
C GLU A 104 0.93 -11.56 -6.96
N ALA A 105 0.94 -10.75 -5.91
CA ALA A 105 -0.21 -10.57 -5.02
C ALA A 105 -1.41 -9.95 -5.77
N MET A 106 -1.17 -8.91 -6.56
CA MET A 106 -2.20 -8.29 -7.41
C MET A 106 -2.76 -9.28 -8.44
N ALA A 107 -1.91 -10.10 -9.06
CA ALA A 107 -2.34 -11.10 -10.02
C ALA A 107 -3.29 -12.14 -9.40
N GLN A 108 -3.10 -12.48 -8.12
CA GLN A 108 -4.02 -13.38 -7.40
C GLN A 108 -5.39 -12.73 -7.15
N VAL A 109 -5.44 -11.43 -6.91
CA VAL A 109 -6.68 -10.69 -6.64
C VAL A 109 -7.24 -9.98 -7.88
N LYS A 110 -6.73 -10.29 -9.08
CA LYS A 110 -7.16 -9.70 -10.34
C LYS A 110 -8.69 -9.70 -10.54
N PRO A 111 -9.44 -10.81 -10.26
CA PRO A 111 -10.89 -10.79 -10.38
C PRO A 111 -11.57 -9.76 -9.49
N PHE A 112 -11.03 -9.49 -8.30
CA PHE A 112 -11.53 -8.44 -7.41
C PHE A 112 -11.27 -7.05 -8.01
N ILE A 113 -10.06 -6.79 -8.52
CA ILE A 113 -9.70 -5.54 -9.18
C ILE A 113 -10.64 -5.28 -10.37
N GLU A 114 -10.82 -6.26 -11.25
CA GLU A 114 -11.68 -6.14 -12.45
C GLU A 114 -13.17 -5.92 -12.09
N SER A 115 -13.64 -6.50 -10.98
CA SER A 115 -15.03 -6.33 -10.53
C SER A 115 -15.31 -4.98 -9.89
N SER A 116 -14.29 -4.22 -9.53
CA SER A 116 -14.43 -2.94 -8.85
C SER A 116 -14.89 -1.81 -9.77
N ASN A 117 -14.74 -1.96 -11.09
CA ASN A 117 -14.95 -0.92 -12.11
C ASN A 117 -14.15 0.37 -11.84
N ALA A 118 -13.07 0.29 -11.08
CA ALA A 118 -12.18 1.42 -10.83
C ALA A 118 -11.30 1.70 -12.06
N GLU A 119 -10.94 2.95 -12.27
CA GLU A 119 -9.97 3.36 -13.29
C GLU A 119 -8.55 3.38 -12.74
N TYR A 120 -8.43 3.57 -11.42
CA TYR A 120 -7.15 3.69 -10.73
C TYR A 120 -7.07 2.75 -9.53
N VAL A 121 -5.90 2.21 -9.29
CA VAL A 121 -5.58 1.44 -8.08
C VAL A 121 -4.53 2.17 -7.26
N LEU A 122 -4.87 2.58 -6.05
CA LEU A 122 -3.94 3.11 -5.06
C LEU A 122 -3.34 1.96 -4.25
N LEU A 123 -2.05 1.75 -4.38
CA LEU A 123 -1.29 0.71 -3.67
C LEU A 123 -0.59 1.31 -2.46
N SER A 124 -0.78 0.73 -1.29
CA SER A 124 -0.08 1.11 -0.06
C SER A 124 0.38 -0.13 0.70
N ASP A 125 1.57 -0.07 1.30
CA ASP A 125 1.94 -1.06 2.31
C ASP A 125 1.33 -0.68 3.67
N ALA A 126 1.09 -1.67 4.52
CA ALA A 126 0.52 -1.46 5.84
C ALA A 126 1.48 -0.80 6.83
N ASP A 127 2.77 -0.69 6.51
CA ASP A 127 3.81 -0.05 7.34
C ASP A 127 3.98 1.46 7.07
N VAL A 128 3.11 2.05 6.27
CA VAL A 128 3.12 3.49 5.99
C VAL A 128 2.40 4.24 7.11
N VAL A 129 3.16 4.71 8.09
CA VAL A 129 2.66 5.54 9.19
C VAL A 129 2.82 7.00 8.83
N ALA A 130 1.81 7.58 8.22
CA ALA A 130 1.80 8.98 7.79
C ALA A 130 0.35 9.50 7.77
N ASN A 131 0.20 10.82 7.83
CA ASN A 131 -1.08 11.49 7.58
C ASN A 131 -1.03 12.07 6.17
N ILE A 132 -1.66 11.37 5.22
CA ILE A 132 -1.61 11.69 3.78
C ILE A 132 -3.03 11.83 3.25
N ASP A 133 -3.28 12.94 2.54
CA ASP A 133 -4.43 13.10 1.65
C ASP A 133 -4.04 12.57 0.26
N TYR A 134 -4.76 11.58 -0.25
CA TYR A 134 -4.46 10.96 -1.55
C TYR A 134 -5.03 11.73 -2.74
N ARG A 135 -5.98 12.65 -2.54
CA ARG A 135 -6.60 13.44 -3.62
C ARG A 135 -5.58 14.20 -4.47
N PRO A 136 -4.58 14.92 -3.89
CA PRO A 136 -3.55 15.58 -4.68
C PRO A 136 -2.69 14.63 -5.53
N ILE A 137 -2.51 13.39 -5.07
CA ILE A 137 -1.73 12.37 -5.80
C ILE A 137 -2.49 11.94 -7.06
N ILE A 138 -3.80 11.77 -6.95
CA ILE A 138 -4.67 11.38 -8.06
C ILE A 138 -4.81 12.54 -9.05
N ASP A 139 -5.04 13.77 -8.58
CA ASP A 139 -5.04 14.96 -9.42
C ASP A 139 -3.71 15.12 -10.20
N PHE A 140 -2.58 14.83 -9.55
CA PHE A 140 -1.26 14.86 -10.19
C PHE A 140 -1.12 13.78 -11.27
N HIS A 141 -1.56 12.57 -10.98
CA HIS A 141 -1.54 11.44 -11.90
C HIS A 141 -2.34 11.73 -13.17
N GLU A 142 -3.60 12.14 -13.02
CA GLU A 142 -4.49 12.51 -14.14
C GLU A 142 -3.91 13.65 -14.98
N LYS A 143 -3.42 14.71 -14.31
CA LYS A 143 -2.86 15.89 -14.99
C LYS A 143 -1.65 15.55 -15.85
N ASN A 144 -0.84 14.58 -15.43
CA ASN A 144 0.38 14.19 -16.16
C ASN A 144 0.13 13.03 -17.13
N GLY A 145 -1.06 12.41 -17.13
CA GLY A 145 -1.36 11.25 -17.96
C GLY A 145 -0.38 10.09 -17.73
N ALA A 146 0.00 9.89 -16.47
CA ALA A 146 0.98 8.88 -16.13
C ALA A 146 0.34 7.49 -16.05
N ASP A 147 1.07 6.44 -16.44
CA ASP A 147 0.63 5.05 -16.22
C ASP A 147 0.82 4.64 -14.76
N ILE A 148 1.92 5.11 -14.14
CA ILE A 148 2.27 4.84 -12.74
C ILE A 148 2.76 6.12 -12.08
N THR A 149 2.22 6.48 -10.93
CA THR A 149 2.74 7.55 -10.06
C THR A 149 3.25 6.96 -8.76
N VAL A 150 4.49 7.28 -8.39
CA VAL A 150 5.12 6.80 -7.14
C VAL A 150 5.30 7.97 -6.19
N VAL A 151 4.86 7.82 -4.95
CA VAL A 151 5.09 8.79 -3.89
C VAL A 151 6.45 8.53 -3.26
N TYR A 152 7.27 9.57 -3.17
CA TYR A 152 8.60 9.47 -2.59
C TYR A 152 8.89 10.58 -1.59
N GLY A 153 9.81 10.32 -0.69
CA GLY A 153 10.41 11.32 0.22
C GLY A 153 11.86 11.59 -0.18
N ARG A 154 12.29 12.84 -0.06
CA ARG A 154 13.68 13.23 -0.26
C ARG A 154 14.37 13.44 1.08
N GLY A 155 15.57 12.90 1.24
CA GLY A 155 16.33 13.03 2.48
C GLY A 155 17.76 12.51 2.34
N THR A 156 18.53 12.68 3.41
CA THR A 156 19.90 12.16 3.50
C THR A 156 19.88 10.83 4.22
N PHE A 157 20.43 9.79 3.60
CA PHE A 157 20.42 8.43 4.10
C PHE A 157 21.84 7.87 4.21
N THR A 158 22.05 7.00 5.20
CA THR A 158 23.26 6.19 5.30
C THR A 158 23.16 4.97 4.35
N THR A 159 24.29 4.35 4.03
CA THR A 159 24.33 3.12 3.25
C THR A 159 23.46 2.00 3.85
N GLU A 160 23.51 1.84 5.17
CA GLU A 160 22.68 0.84 5.86
C GLU A 160 21.18 1.11 5.66
N GLN A 161 20.76 2.36 5.69
CA GLN A 161 19.37 2.74 5.45
C GLN A 161 18.93 2.50 4.02
N THR A 162 19.77 2.79 3.02
CA THR A 162 19.44 2.58 1.60
C THR A 162 19.36 1.10 1.22
N MET A 163 20.16 0.24 1.87
CA MET A 163 20.10 -1.23 1.69
C MET A 163 18.74 -1.85 2.06
N THR A 164 17.85 -1.11 2.70
CA THR A 164 16.48 -1.57 3.03
C THR A 164 15.41 -0.89 2.19
N LYS A 165 15.77 0.03 1.28
CA LYS A 165 14.85 0.93 0.59
C LYS A 165 14.95 0.81 -0.93
N THR A 166 13.95 1.35 -1.61
CA THR A 166 13.97 1.59 -3.06
C THR A 166 14.28 3.06 -3.30
N VAL A 167 15.39 3.32 -3.97
CA VAL A 167 15.84 4.67 -4.34
C VAL A 167 15.44 4.97 -5.76
N LEU A 168 14.92 6.18 -6.00
CA LEU A 168 14.40 6.62 -7.29
C LEU A 168 15.30 7.71 -7.88
N ALA A 169 15.74 7.52 -9.10
CA ALA A 169 16.38 8.58 -9.87
C ALA A 169 15.29 9.33 -10.66
N VAL A 170 15.13 10.62 -10.34
CA VAL A 170 14.04 11.47 -10.85
C VAL A 170 14.66 12.67 -11.56
N ASN A 171 14.17 12.99 -12.76
CA ASN A 171 14.62 14.15 -13.52
C ASN A 171 13.89 15.46 -13.10
N SER A 172 14.22 16.57 -13.75
CA SER A 172 13.59 17.89 -13.50
C SER A 172 12.08 17.92 -13.76
N ASP A 173 11.57 17.03 -14.58
CA ASP A 173 10.15 16.94 -14.97
C ASP A 173 9.36 15.97 -14.09
N ASN A 174 9.95 15.52 -12.97
CA ASN A 174 9.43 14.51 -12.05
C ASN A 174 9.20 13.13 -12.70
N VAL A 175 9.91 12.81 -13.78
CA VAL A 175 9.87 11.49 -14.40
C VAL A 175 10.97 10.61 -13.78
N ILE A 176 10.57 9.42 -13.32
CA ILE A 176 11.49 8.41 -12.82
C ILE A 176 12.16 7.76 -14.04
N TYR A 177 13.50 7.80 -14.10
CA TYR A 177 14.27 7.19 -15.20
C TYR A 177 15.12 6.00 -14.74
N ASP A 178 15.29 5.81 -13.43
CA ASP A 178 15.97 4.62 -12.88
C ASP A 178 15.45 4.30 -11.48
N VAL A 179 15.49 3.00 -11.12
CA VAL A 179 15.01 2.46 -9.85
C VAL A 179 16.06 1.53 -9.27
N LEU A 180 16.64 1.93 -8.16
CA LEU A 180 17.67 1.16 -7.47
C LEU A 180 17.05 0.44 -6.27
N ILE A 181 17.07 -0.88 -6.28
CA ILE A 181 16.50 -1.71 -5.20
C ILE A 181 17.61 -2.06 -4.22
N ARG A 182 17.48 -1.58 -2.97
CA ARG A 182 18.42 -1.85 -1.87
C ARG A 182 19.88 -1.52 -2.23
N PRO A 183 20.15 -0.32 -2.77
CA PRO A 183 21.50 0.02 -3.20
C PRO A 183 22.42 0.29 -2.00
N GLU A 184 23.71 0.01 -2.16
CA GLU A 184 24.78 0.32 -1.20
C GLU A 184 25.32 1.74 -1.43
N ILE A 185 24.49 2.77 -1.21
CA ILE A 185 24.84 4.16 -1.45
C ILE A 185 24.48 5.02 -0.23
N SER A 186 25.15 6.15 -0.06
CA SER A 186 24.81 7.13 0.98
C SER A 186 24.71 8.53 0.36
N GLY A 187 24.02 9.43 1.05
CA GLY A 187 23.82 10.81 0.60
C GLY A 187 22.37 11.20 0.47
N GLU A 188 22.10 12.25 -0.31
CA GLU A 188 20.76 12.75 -0.55
C GLU A 188 20.10 11.96 -1.69
N HIS A 189 18.97 11.32 -1.39
CA HIS A 189 18.24 10.47 -2.33
C HIS A 189 16.73 10.64 -2.23
N ASN A 190 16.04 10.32 -3.32
CA ASN A 190 14.59 10.15 -3.33
C ASN A 190 14.28 8.69 -3.03
N VAL A 191 13.50 8.45 -1.98
CA VAL A 191 13.18 7.10 -1.50
C VAL A 191 11.67 6.86 -1.62
N SER A 192 11.28 5.76 -2.25
CA SER A 192 9.89 5.35 -2.35
C SER A 192 9.26 5.19 -0.97
N LEU A 193 8.06 5.73 -0.79
CA LEU A 193 7.25 5.56 0.42
C LEU A 193 6.36 4.31 0.37
N ASN A 194 6.59 3.41 -0.62
CA ASN A 194 5.75 2.22 -0.84
C ASN A 194 4.26 2.56 -1.05
N LEU A 195 4.02 3.72 -1.62
CA LEU A 195 2.73 4.25 -2.01
C LEU A 195 2.77 4.60 -3.49
N SER A 196 1.85 4.06 -4.27
CA SER A 196 1.79 4.32 -5.71
C SER A 196 0.37 4.26 -6.23
N LEU A 197 0.13 4.94 -7.35
CA LEU A 197 -1.12 4.91 -8.10
C LEU A 197 -0.85 4.33 -9.48
N ILE A 198 -1.71 3.44 -9.93
CA ILE A 198 -1.63 2.77 -11.23
C ILE A 198 -2.94 2.99 -11.96
N HIS A 199 -2.88 3.34 -13.24
CA HIS A 199 -4.02 3.31 -14.17
C HIS A 199 -4.27 1.86 -14.61
N ILE A 200 -5.53 1.38 -14.61
CA ILE A 200 -5.92 -0.01 -14.94
C ILE A 200 -6.95 -0.06 -16.07
#